data_71fcdb73ff88ebf16891511e7be71d4e
#
_entry.id   71fcdb73ff88ebf16891511e7be71d4e
#
_cell.length_a   1.000
_cell.length_b   1.000
_cell.length_c   1.000
_cell.angle_alpha   90.00
_cell.angle_beta   90.00
_cell.angle_gamma   90.00
#
_symmetry.space_group_name_H-M   'P 1'
#
loop_
_entity.id
_entity.type
_entity.pdbx_description
1 polymer ?
#
loop_
_entity_poly.entity_id
_entity_poly.type
_entity_poly.pdbx_seq_one_letter_code
_entity_poly.pdbx_strand_id
1 'polypeptide(L)'
;MYNGFYINLDRDVQRRESLEQRLEESGLAGCYQRFSAIDGRSITYGPEAVPGSGVLGCTLSHLSIIKGQLGSSRHVHIVEDDAVLHPHIGRVLEKFVELKQDEEWDLLMTDIFLPPDLYLFKYLHESYQKLSASGSLSFFDIGSWEFAGTNSYFINKRSMEKFLQMMEHAFPLETPYDLRIRELAKRGEIKVFVCFPFFSTVSELSSESTISGDFTHVLPLTEYRRAFYVAADWKAIAGNLDTICTEEADTLTRIYLNLIRCLVSPQHEAF
;
A
#
# COMPACT_ATOMS: atom_id res chain seq x y z
N MET A 1 1.65 16.27 13.67
CA MET A 1 2.30 16.28 12.40
C MET A 1 1.39 15.79 11.25
N TYR A 2 0.61 14.73 11.41
CA TYR A 2 -0.35 14.25 10.41
C TYR A 2 -1.72 13.94 11.04
N ASN A 3 -2.73 13.83 10.16
CA ASN A 3 -4.03 13.25 10.49
C ASN A 3 -4.08 11.86 9.86
N GLY A 4 -4.36 10.85 10.65
CA GLY A 4 -4.48 9.46 10.21
C GLY A 4 -5.93 9.09 9.94
N PHE A 5 -6.16 8.38 8.83
CA PHE A 5 -7.47 7.83 8.48
C PHE A 5 -7.34 6.38 8.06
N TYR A 6 -8.33 5.56 8.42
CA TYR A 6 -8.49 4.25 7.82
C TYR A 6 -9.83 4.13 7.12
N ILE A 7 -9.80 3.49 5.95
CA ILE A 7 -10.96 3.29 5.07
C ILE A 7 -11.53 1.90 5.33
N ASN A 8 -12.84 1.82 5.64
CA ASN A 8 -13.52 0.54 5.86
C ASN A 8 -15.00 0.66 5.50
N LEU A 9 -15.53 -0.29 4.75
CA LEU A 9 -16.95 -0.40 4.44
C LEU A 9 -17.77 -0.74 5.70
N ASP A 10 -18.95 -0.16 5.85
CA ASP A 10 -19.78 -0.36 7.05
C ASP A 10 -20.17 -1.81 7.26
N ARG A 11 -20.34 -2.59 6.18
CA ARG A 11 -20.66 -4.00 6.23
C ARG A 11 -19.50 -4.90 6.65
N ASP A 12 -18.24 -4.44 6.46
CA ASP A 12 -17.04 -5.25 6.69
C ASP A 12 -16.54 -5.08 8.14
N VAL A 13 -17.42 -5.47 9.08
CA VAL A 13 -17.20 -5.31 10.53
C VAL A 13 -15.97 -6.07 10.99
N GLN A 14 -15.79 -7.31 10.52
CA GLN A 14 -14.64 -8.15 10.90
C GLN A 14 -13.31 -7.52 10.52
N ARG A 15 -13.20 -6.95 9.31
CA ARG A 15 -11.99 -6.25 8.86
C ARG A 15 -11.71 -5.03 9.72
N ARG A 16 -12.77 -4.26 10.06
CA ARG A 16 -12.67 -3.12 10.96
C ARG A 16 -12.14 -3.52 12.33
N GLU A 17 -12.79 -4.46 12.99
CA GLU A 17 -12.40 -4.91 14.33
C GLU A 17 -10.96 -5.46 14.35
N SER A 18 -10.57 -6.20 13.32
CA SER A 18 -9.21 -6.72 13.16
C SER A 18 -8.17 -5.59 12.99
N LEU A 19 -8.47 -4.54 12.21
CA LEU A 19 -7.59 -3.39 12.09
C LEU A 19 -7.51 -2.61 13.41
N GLU A 20 -8.66 -2.30 14.03
CA GLU A 20 -8.73 -1.55 15.29
C GLU A 20 -7.93 -2.25 16.38
N GLN A 21 -8.04 -3.58 16.49
CA GLN A 21 -7.23 -4.39 17.40
C GLN A 21 -5.73 -4.25 17.11
N ARG A 22 -5.30 -4.37 15.86
CA ARG A 22 -3.89 -4.19 15.47
C ARG A 22 -3.36 -2.77 15.80
N LEU A 23 -4.19 -1.75 15.58
CA LEU A 23 -3.84 -0.37 15.95
C LEU A 23 -3.68 -0.21 17.47
N GLU A 24 -4.54 -0.86 18.26
CA GLU A 24 -4.45 -0.85 19.72
C GLU A 24 -3.19 -1.56 20.20
N GLU A 25 -2.92 -2.77 19.71
CA GLU A 25 -1.72 -3.56 20.03
C GLU A 25 -0.41 -2.82 19.67
N SER A 26 -0.45 -2.02 18.60
CA SER A 26 0.67 -1.21 18.12
C SER A 26 0.78 0.15 18.82
N GLY A 27 -0.17 0.50 19.71
CA GLY A 27 -0.22 1.82 20.38
C GLY A 27 -0.62 2.96 19.44
N LEU A 28 -1.29 2.66 18.33
CA LEU A 28 -1.68 3.61 17.29
C LEU A 28 -3.18 3.94 17.27
N ALA A 29 -4.00 3.35 18.16
CA ALA A 29 -5.45 3.50 18.16
C ALA A 29 -5.92 4.97 18.14
N GLY A 30 -5.26 5.86 18.89
CA GLY A 30 -5.59 7.29 18.90
C GLY A 30 -5.09 8.10 17.72
N CYS A 31 -4.33 7.49 16.80
CA CYS A 31 -3.71 8.17 15.67
C CYS A 31 -4.58 8.18 14.41
N TYR A 32 -5.57 7.28 14.33
CA TYR A 32 -6.38 7.07 13.12
C TYR A 32 -7.86 7.23 13.42
N GLN A 33 -8.55 7.89 12.50
CA GLN A 33 -10.01 8.01 12.46
C GLN A 33 -10.57 7.13 11.36
N ARG A 34 -11.68 6.45 11.65
CA ARG A 34 -12.40 5.70 10.63
C ARG A 34 -13.04 6.65 9.62
N PHE A 35 -12.84 6.35 8.35
CA PHE A 35 -13.65 6.86 7.26
C PHE A 35 -14.58 5.75 6.78
N SER A 36 -15.90 5.94 6.88
CA SER A 36 -16.86 5.01 6.32
C SER A 36 -16.74 5.02 4.79
N ALA A 37 -16.21 3.94 4.24
CA ALA A 37 -15.91 3.82 2.83
C ALA A 37 -17.18 3.97 1.97
N ILE A 38 -17.03 4.60 0.83
CA ILE A 38 -18.09 4.72 -0.16
C ILE A 38 -18.27 3.37 -0.86
N ASP A 39 -19.45 2.77 -0.75
CA ASP A 39 -19.78 1.58 -1.52
C ASP A 39 -20.11 1.96 -2.95
N GLY A 40 -19.15 1.81 -3.85
CA GLY A 40 -19.31 2.14 -5.26
C GLY A 40 -20.49 1.40 -5.93
N ARG A 41 -20.80 0.19 -5.45
CA ARG A 41 -21.92 -0.61 -5.97
C ARG A 41 -23.29 -0.01 -5.63
N SER A 42 -23.36 0.85 -4.63
CA SER A 42 -24.60 1.59 -4.27
C SER A 42 -24.79 2.88 -5.06
N ILE A 43 -23.85 3.24 -5.92
CA ILE A 43 -23.86 4.47 -6.71
C ILE A 43 -24.18 4.12 -8.15
N THR A 44 -25.01 4.94 -8.77
CA THR A 44 -25.19 4.97 -10.23
C THR A 44 -24.60 6.25 -10.79
N TYR A 45 -23.96 6.19 -11.93
CA TYR A 45 -23.35 7.37 -12.56
C TYR A 45 -23.55 7.39 -14.08
N GLY A 46 -23.34 8.57 -14.65
CA GLY A 46 -23.55 8.81 -16.08
C GLY A 46 -25.02 8.88 -16.50
N PRO A 47 -25.27 9.28 -17.76
CA PRO A 47 -26.63 9.47 -18.28
C PRO A 47 -27.47 8.18 -18.37
N GLU A 48 -26.81 7.03 -18.45
CA GLU A 48 -27.44 5.71 -18.52
C GLU A 48 -27.63 5.03 -17.17
N ALA A 49 -27.34 5.75 -16.06
CA ALA A 49 -27.39 5.24 -14.67
C ALA A 49 -26.66 3.91 -14.50
N VAL A 50 -25.42 3.82 -15.02
CA VAL A 50 -24.57 2.63 -14.90
C VAL A 50 -24.23 2.38 -13.44
N PRO A 51 -24.38 1.15 -12.91
CA PRO A 51 -23.94 0.81 -11.57
C PRO A 51 -22.44 1.03 -11.40
N GLY A 52 -22.02 1.62 -10.29
CA GLY A 52 -20.63 1.78 -9.96
C GLY A 52 -19.99 0.45 -9.50
N SER A 53 -18.68 0.46 -9.43
CA SER A 53 -17.86 -0.70 -9.03
C SER A 53 -17.18 -0.48 -7.68
N GLY A 54 -16.56 -1.54 -7.15
CA GLY A 54 -15.65 -1.43 -6.00
C GLY A 54 -14.48 -0.49 -6.28
N VAL A 55 -13.97 -0.46 -7.52
CA VAL A 55 -12.91 0.47 -7.97
C VAL A 55 -13.36 1.93 -7.81
N LEU A 56 -14.58 2.25 -8.24
CA LEU A 56 -15.14 3.58 -8.06
C LEU A 56 -15.28 3.96 -6.59
N GLY A 57 -15.82 3.05 -5.77
CA GLY A 57 -15.98 3.28 -4.33
C GLY A 57 -14.65 3.52 -3.61
N CYS A 58 -13.63 2.72 -3.92
CA CYS A 58 -12.27 2.89 -3.43
C CYS A 58 -11.72 4.27 -3.81
N THR A 59 -11.74 4.62 -5.09
CA THR A 59 -11.28 5.94 -5.58
C THR A 59 -11.98 7.09 -4.86
N LEU A 60 -13.31 7.07 -4.79
CA LEU A 60 -14.08 8.13 -4.15
C LEU A 60 -13.81 8.23 -2.64
N SER A 61 -13.56 7.12 -1.97
CA SER A 61 -13.23 7.11 -0.54
C SER A 61 -11.91 7.83 -0.27
N HIS A 62 -10.85 7.48 -1.00
CA HIS A 62 -9.56 8.16 -0.91
C HIS A 62 -9.67 9.65 -1.21
N LEU A 63 -10.30 10.02 -2.32
CA LEU A 63 -10.47 11.42 -2.71
C LEU A 63 -11.31 12.21 -1.70
N SER A 64 -12.33 11.60 -1.10
CA SER A 64 -13.17 12.26 -0.09
C SER A 64 -12.40 12.60 1.18
N ILE A 65 -11.50 11.72 1.63
CA ILE A 65 -10.60 12.02 2.76
C ILE A 65 -9.71 13.21 2.42
N ILE A 66 -9.05 13.19 1.27
CA ILE A 66 -8.14 14.25 0.84
C ILE A 66 -8.90 15.58 0.73
N LYS A 67 -10.09 15.56 0.11
CA LYS A 67 -10.97 16.74 -0.02
C LYS A 67 -11.38 17.31 1.33
N GLY A 68 -11.71 16.47 2.29
CA GLY A 68 -12.03 16.88 3.65
C GLY A 68 -10.84 17.45 4.44
N GLN A 69 -9.62 17.26 3.95
CA GLN A 69 -8.39 17.75 4.58
C GLN A 69 -7.75 18.95 3.85
N LEU A 70 -8.38 19.45 2.79
CA LEU A 70 -7.92 20.67 2.11
C LEU A 70 -7.83 21.85 3.11
N GLY A 71 -6.73 22.58 3.04
CA GLY A 71 -6.45 23.68 3.97
C GLY A 71 -5.92 23.25 5.34
N SER A 72 -5.81 21.94 5.60
CA SER A 72 -5.17 21.45 6.83
C SER A 72 -3.69 21.85 6.90
N SER A 73 -3.25 22.23 8.10
CA SER A 73 -1.81 22.46 8.36
C SER A 73 -1.02 21.16 8.51
N ARG A 74 -1.69 20.00 8.50
CA ARG A 74 -1.11 18.68 8.69
C ARG A 74 -1.08 17.89 7.40
N HIS A 75 -0.10 17.00 7.28
CA HIS A 75 -0.11 15.94 6.26
C HIS A 75 -1.23 14.94 6.56
N VAL A 76 -1.51 14.04 5.63
CA VAL A 76 -2.52 12.99 5.84
C VAL A 76 -1.90 11.62 5.60
N HIS A 77 -2.16 10.69 6.50
CA HIS A 77 -1.82 9.27 6.34
C HIS A 77 -3.11 8.48 6.15
N ILE A 78 -3.25 7.81 5.03
CA ILE A 78 -4.44 7.02 4.68
C ILE A 78 -4.04 5.57 4.63
N VAL A 79 -4.83 4.71 5.28
CA VAL A 79 -4.64 3.25 5.27
C VAL A 79 -5.95 2.53 4.95
N GLU A 80 -5.85 1.36 4.34
CA GLU A 80 -6.99 0.47 4.09
C GLU A 80 -7.20 -0.48 5.28
N ASP A 81 -8.36 -1.13 5.38
CA ASP A 81 -8.74 -1.92 6.56
C ASP A 81 -8.02 -3.27 6.68
N ASP A 82 -7.26 -3.66 5.67
CA ASP A 82 -6.35 -4.81 5.72
C ASP A 82 -4.89 -4.46 6.00
N ALA A 83 -4.58 -3.19 6.26
CA ALA A 83 -3.23 -2.77 6.57
C ALA A 83 -2.72 -3.34 7.90
N VAL A 84 -1.43 -3.68 7.90
CA VAL A 84 -0.63 -3.95 9.10
C VAL A 84 0.43 -2.87 9.20
N LEU A 85 0.39 -2.06 10.25
CA LEU A 85 1.30 -0.95 10.45
C LEU A 85 2.36 -1.30 11.51
N HIS A 86 3.61 -0.95 11.23
CA HIS A 86 4.66 -1.05 12.24
C HIS A 86 4.44 0.00 13.36
N PRO A 87 4.65 -0.33 14.66
CA PRO A 87 4.43 0.61 15.77
C PRO A 87 5.19 1.94 15.62
N HIS A 88 6.32 1.94 14.91
CA HIS A 88 7.13 3.13 14.69
C HIS A 88 6.82 3.86 13.38
N ILE A 89 5.70 3.57 12.72
CA ILE A 89 5.32 4.22 11.46
C ILE A 89 5.34 5.75 11.58
N GLY A 90 4.82 6.31 12.66
CA GLY A 90 4.82 7.75 12.89
C GLY A 90 6.22 8.37 12.86
N ARG A 91 7.21 7.69 13.44
CA ARG A 91 8.61 8.15 13.42
C ARG A 91 9.22 8.12 12.02
N VAL A 92 8.85 7.14 11.22
CA VAL A 92 9.30 7.04 9.82
C VAL A 92 8.75 8.19 8.99
N LEU A 93 7.44 8.49 9.15
CA LEU A 93 6.81 9.62 8.48
C LEU A 93 7.45 10.97 8.89
N GLU A 94 7.74 11.14 10.18
CA GLU A 94 8.47 12.32 10.69
C GLU A 94 9.85 12.44 10.08
N LYS A 95 10.60 11.34 10.09
CA LYS A 95 11.95 11.30 9.52
C LYS A 95 11.99 11.61 8.02
N PHE A 96 11.01 11.11 7.28
CA PHE A 96 10.87 11.44 5.87
C PHE A 96 10.67 12.94 5.64
N VAL A 97 9.75 13.55 6.40
CA VAL A 97 9.47 15.00 6.28
C VAL A 97 10.70 15.83 6.63
N GLU A 98 11.47 15.45 7.65
CA GLU A 98 12.74 16.11 7.99
C GLU A 98 13.77 16.02 6.86
N LEU A 99 13.92 14.82 6.29
CA LEU A 99 14.91 14.61 5.21
C LEU A 99 14.50 15.28 3.89
N LYS A 100 13.20 15.44 3.65
CA LYS A 100 12.65 16.02 2.43
C LYS A 100 12.12 17.45 2.61
N GLN A 101 12.55 18.17 3.66
CA GLN A 101 12.04 19.52 3.93
C GLN A 101 12.30 20.51 2.80
N ASP A 102 13.44 20.37 2.10
CA ASP A 102 13.89 21.23 1.01
C ASP A 102 13.68 20.61 -0.39
N GLU A 103 13.11 19.40 -0.44
CA GLU A 103 12.79 18.70 -1.69
C GLU A 103 11.27 18.67 -1.93
N GLU A 104 10.88 18.69 -3.20
CA GLU A 104 9.48 18.46 -3.56
C GLU A 104 9.15 16.98 -3.44
N TRP A 105 8.03 16.69 -2.79
CA TRP A 105 7.43 15.37 -2.74
C TRP A 105 5.90 15.50 -2.60
N ASP A 106 5.18 14.57 -3.18
CA ASP A 106 3.72 14.54 -3.12
C ASP A 106 3.22 13.39 -2.25
N LEU A 107 3.75 12.19 -2.46
CA LEU A 107 3.36 10.97 -1.74
C LEU A 107 4.58 10.22 -1.20
N LEU A 108 4.39 9.59 -0.03
CA LEU A 108 5.25 8.53 0.49
C LEU A 108 4.40 7.28 0.67
N MET A 109 4.70 6.24 -0.08
CA MET A 109 4.13 4.90 0.12
C MET A 109 4.89 4.23 1.26
N THR A 110 4.18 3.58 2.18
CA THR A 110 4.81 2.83 3.27
C THR A 110 4.97 1.36 2.96
N ASP A 111 4.30 0.90 1.93
CA ASP A 111 4.52 -0.34 1.18
C ASP A 111 3.96 -0.21 -0.23
N ILE A 112 4.37 -1.07 -1.13
CA ILE A 112 3.86 -1.14 -2.49
C ILE A 112 3.76 -2.59 -2.97
N PHE A 113 2.88 -2.78 -3.93
CA PHE A 113 2.79 -4.00 -4.69
C PHE A 113 3.70 -3.88 -5.91
N LEU A 114 4.63 -4.80 -6.08
CA LEU A 114 5.61 -4.79 -7.16
C LEU A 114 5.28 -5.87 -8.18
N PRO A 115 5.23 -5.52 -9.46
CA PRO A 115 5.12 -6.52 -10.51
C PRO A 115 6.42 -7.32 -10.66
N PRO A 116 6.36 -8.42 -11.40
CA PRO A 116 7.47 -9.30 -11.68
C PRO A 116 8.61 -8.66 -12.48
N ASP A 117 9.56 -8.08 -11.80
CA ASP A 117 10.80 -7.58 -12.38
C ASP A 117 12.00 -8.15 -11.63
N LEU A 118 12.77 -9.02 -12.31
CA LEU A 118 13.94 -9.67 -11.73
C LEU A 118 15.06 -8.71 -11.33
N TYR A 119 15.23 -7.61 -12.06
CA TYR A 119 16.27 -6.62 -11.75
C TYR A 119 15.88 -5.80 -10.52
N LEU A 120 14.63 -5.39 -10.47
CA LEU A 120 14.09 -4.68 -9.31
C LEU A 120 14.09 -5.58 -8.08
N PHE A 121 13.72 -6.85 -8.23
CA PHE A 121 13.80 -7.84 -7.15
C PHE A 121 15.21 -7.96 -6.59
N LYS A 122 16.21 -8.17 -7.46
CA LYS A 122 17.61 -8.25 -7.05
C LYS A 122 18.06 -7.00 -6.32
N TYR A 123 17.76 -5.84 -6.87
CA TYR A 123 18.09 -4.54 -6.27
C TYR A 123 17.48 -4.39 -4.87
N LEU A 124 16.19 -4.72 -4.72
CA LEU A 124 15.49 -4.64 -3.43
C LEU A 124 16.01 -5.69 -2.44
N HIS A 125 16.29 -6.90 -2.89
CA HIS A 125 16.87 -7.93 -2.04
C HIS A 125 18.23 -7.51 -1.47
N GLU A 126 19.14 -7.04 -2.32
CA GLU A 126 20.44 -6.53 -1.89
C GLU A 126 20.33 -5.31 -0.96
N SER A 127 19.38 -4.43 -1.25
CA SER A 127 19.07 -3.26 -0.40
C SER A 127 18.51 -3.69 0.96
N TYR A 128 17.60 -4.67 0.97
CA TYR A 128 17.02 -5.20 2.20
C TYR A 128 18.11 -5.79 3.11
N GLN A 129 19.00 -6.61 2.55
CA GLN A 129 20.12 -7.18 3.33
C GLN A 129 21.00 -6.11 3.96
N LYS A 130 21.38 -5.08 3.20
CA LYS A 130 22.23 -3.99 3.70
C LYS A 130 21.54 -3.15 4.77
N LEU A 131 20.28 -2.78 4.54
CA LEU A 131 19.52 -1.93 5.44
C LEU A 131 19.14 -2.66 6.72
N SER A 132 18.72 -3.93 6.63
CA SER A 132 18.41 -4.76 7.80
C SER A 132 19.63 -5.01 8.67
N ALA A 133 20.77 -5.33 8.08
CA ALA A 133 22.03 -5.53 8.81
C ALA A 133 22.52 -4.27 9.55
N SER A 134 22.19 -3.07 9.04
CA SER A 134 22.55 -1.80 9.67
C SER A 134 21.45 -1.20 10.56
N GLY A 135 20.27 -1.82 10.62
CA GLY A 135 19.10 -1.23 11.28
C GLY A 135 18.65 0.09 10.68
N SER A 136 18.93 0.29 9.39
CA SER A 136 18.67 1.54 8.66
C SER A 136 17.44 1.41 7.75
N LEU A 137 16.97 2.54 7.26
CA LEU A 137 15.92 2.62 6.24
C LEU A 137 16.33 3.60 5.14
N SER A 138 15.74 3.44 3.97
CA SER A 138 15.89 4.36 2.83
C SER A 138 14.55 4.80 2.29
N PHE A 139 14.56 5.86 1.50
CA PHE A 139 13.40 6.36 0.77
C PHE A 139 13.76 6.40 -0.70
N PHE A 140 13.12 5.54 -1.50
CA PHE A 140 13.36 5.45 -2.93
C PHE A 140 12.34 6.29 -3.68
N ASP A 141 12.79 7.08 -4.66
CA ASP A 141 11.91 7.67 -5.66
C ASP A 141 11.44 6.54 -6.60
N ILE A 142 10.14 6.36 -6.70
CA ILE A 142 9.51 5.29 -7.48
C ILE A 142 8.78 5.80 -8.72
N GLY A 143 9.02 7.04 -9.12
CA GLY A 143 8.36 7.65 -10.27
C GLY A 143 8.50 6.87 -11.58
N SER A 144 9.61 6.14 -11.75
CA SER A 144 9.85 5.29 -12.92
C SER A 144 9.49 3.81 -12.73
N TRP A 145 9.04 3.41 -11.53
CA TRP A 145 8.75 2.01 -11.24
C TRP A 145 7.35 1.60 -11.69
N GLU A 146 7.22 0.32 -12.03
CA GLU A 146 5.91 -0.32 -12.07
C GLU A 146 5.52 -0.69 -10.64
N PHE A 147 4.51 -0.04 -10.08
CA PHE A 147 3.98 -0.35 -8.75
C PHE A 147 2.46 -0.28 -8.73
N ALA A 148 1.87 -0.88 -7.72
CA ALA A 148 0.45 -0.81 -7.43
C ALA A 148 0.21 -0.83 -5.92
N GLY A 149 -1.07 -0.70 -5.52
CA GLY A 149 -1.50 -0.75 -4.14
C GLY A 149 -1.41 0.60 -3.43
N THR A 150 -2.47 0.89 -2.69
CA THR A 150 -2.63 2.10 -1.87
C THR A 150 -3.03 1.76 -0.44
N ASN A 151 -2.64 0.56 -0.01
CA ASN A 151 -2.95 0.06 1.32
C ASN A 151 -2.54 1.03 2.44
N SER A 152 -1.41 1.70 2.27
CA SER A 152 -0.91 2.67 3.25
C SER A 152 0.00 3.70 2.59
N TYR A 153 -0.42 4.96 2.61
CA TYR A 153 0.37 6.06 2.04
C TYR A 153 0.15 7.39 2.75
N PHE A 154 1.14 8.24 2.64
CA PHE A 154 1.23 9.54 3.26
C PHE A 154 1.26 10.63 2.19
N ILE A 155 0.34 11.60 2.28
CA ILE A 155 0.24 12.70 1.32
C ILE A 155 0.72 14.02 1.92
N ASN A 156 1.51 14.76 1.15
CA ASN A 156 1.96 16.07 1.52
C ASN A 156 0.80 17.08 1.55
N LYS A 157 0.68 17.78 2.66
CA LYS A 157 -0.36 18.81 2.82
C LYS A 157 -0.32 19.90 1.74
N ARG A 158 0.86 20.18 1.15
CA ARG A 158 1.02 21.17 0.07
C ARG A 158 0.56 20.66 -1.28
N SER A 159 0.48 19.33 -1.42
CA SER A 159 0.15 18.68 -2.69
C SER A 159 -1.32 18.28 -2.81
N MET A 160 -2.09 18.32 -1.73
CA MET A 160 -3.46 17.77 -1.70
C MET A 160 -4.37 18.38 -2.77
N GLU A 161 -4.34 19.70 -2.94
CA GLU A 161 -5.20 20.38 -3.91
C GLU A 161 -4.84 20.01 -5.36
N LYS A 162 -3.54 20.13 -5.70
CA LYS A 162 -3.01 19.72 -7.00
C LYS A 162 -3.32 18.25 -7.30
N PHE A 163 -3.05 17.39 -6.32
CA PHE A 163 -3.26 15.95 -6.43
C PHE A 163 -4.75 15.62 -6.67
N LEU A 164 -5.66 16.23 -5.90
CA LEU A 164 -7.10 16.04 -6.06
C LEU A 164 -7.57 16.42 -7.46
N GLN A 165 -7.17 17.60 -7.95
CA GLN A 165 -7.52 18.07 -9.30
C GLN A 165 -7.05 17.08 -10.38
N MET A 166 -5.82 16.58 -10.29
CA MET A 166 -5.30 15.59 -11.25
C MET A 166 -6.07 14.29 -11.21
N MET A 167 -6.37 13.78 -10.01
CA MET A 167 -7.06 12.50 -9.82
C MET A 167 -8.52 12.56 -10.29
N GLU A 168 -9.21 13.69 -10.16
CA GLU A 168 -10.60 13.85 -10.58
C GLU A 168 -10.75 14.01 -12.10
N HIS A 169 -9.79 14.62 -12.79
CA HIS A 169 -9.96 15.06 -14.17
C HIS A 169 -9.12 14.29 -15.22
N ALA A 170 -8.03 13.64 -14.82
CA ALA A 170 -7.09 13.06 -15.76
C ALA A 170 -7.42 11.62 -16.21
N PHE A 171 -8.41 10.96 -15.58
CA PHE A 171 -8.65 9.54 -15.78
C PHE A 171 -10.13 9.19 -15.89
N PRO A 172 -10.47 8.10 -16.64
CA PRO A 172 -11.81 7.50 -16.57
C PRO A 172 -12.13 7.07 -15.14
N LEU A 173 -13.42 7.15 -14.75
CA LEU A 173 -13.87 6.85 -13.38
C LEU A 173 -13.49 5.45 -12.90
N GLU A 174 -13.51 4.46 -13.78
CA GLU A 174 -13.19 3.06 -13.47
C GLU A 174 -11.68 2.73 -13.51
N THR A 175 -10.80 3.71 -13.73
CA THR A 175 -9.36 3.47 -13.62
C THR A 175 -9.01 3.28 -12.13
N PRO A 176 -8.36 2.17 -11.74
CA PRO A 176 -7.94 1.93 -10.36
C PRO A 176 -7.12 3.09 -9.78
N TYR A 177 -7.37 3.41 -8.52
CA TYR A 177 -6.78 4.57 -7.85
C TYR A 177 -5.26 4.55 -7.83
N ASP A 178 -4.69 3.42 -7.52
CA ASP A 178 -3.24 3.17 -7.50
C ASP A 178 -2.59 3.29 -8.88
N LEU A 179 -3.28 2.82 -9.92
CA LEU A 179 -2.79 2.94 -11.30
C LEU A 179 -2.80 4.40 -11.79
N ARG A 180 -3.75 5.22 -11.33
CA ARG A 180 -3.73 6.67 -11.60
C ARG A 180 -2.49 7.32 -10.97
N ILE A 181 -2.19 6.99 -9.70
CA ILE A 181 -0.99 7.49 -9.00
C ILE A 181 0.27 7.11 -9.77
N ARG A 182 0.38 5.84 -10.17
CA ARG A 182 1.52 5.36 -10.95
C ARG A 182 1.69 6.12 -12.26
N GLU A 183 0.60 6.32 -12.98
CA GLU A 183 0.64 7.04 -14.26
C GLU A 183 1.06 8.51 -14.11
N LEU A 184 0.53 9.21 -13.09
CA LEU A 184 0.96 10.57 -12.78
C LEU A 184 2.44 10.64 -12.38
N ALA A 185 2.91 9.66 -11.61
CA ALA A 185 4.32 9.55 -11.23
C ALA A 185 5.23 9.35 -12.45
N LYS A 186 4.87 8.44 -13.37
CA LYS A 186 5.60 8.21 -14.62
C LYS A 186 5.66 9.42 -15.53
N ARG A 187 4.62 10.24 -15.55
CA ARG A 187 4.61 11.51 -16.29
C ARG A 187 5.42 12.61 -15.61
N GLY A 188 5.93 12.37 -14.39
CA GLY A 188 6.63 13.38 -13.59
C GLY A 188 5.69 14.48 -13.06
N GLU A 189 4.39 14.27 -13.08
CA GLU A 189 3.40 15.22 -12.59
C GLU A 189 3.31 15.23 -11.06
N ILE A 190 3.62 14.08 -10.43
CA ILE A 190 3.75 13.93 -8.98
C ILE A 190 5.06 13.20 -8.64
N LYS A 191 5.62 13.52 -7.47
CA LYS A 191 6.79 12.83 -6.91
C LYS A 191 6.36 11.84 -5.83
N VAL A 192 6.62 10.57 -6.08
CA VAL A 192 6.24 9.47 -5.21
C VAL A 192 7.47 8.75 -4.70
N PHE A 193 7.55 8.62 -3.38
CA PHE A 193 8.59 7.86 -2.70
C PHE A 193 8.02 6.61 -2.05
N VAL A 194 8.88 5.65 -1.75
CA VAL A 194 8.55 4.51 -0.87
C VAL A 194 9.60 4.39 0.23
N CYS A 195 9.18 4.10 1.45
CA CYS A 195 10.12 3.72 2.51
C CYS A 195 10.52 2.24 2.35
N PHE A 196 11.79 1.94 2.59
CA PHE A 196 12.31 0.59 2.45
C PHE A 196 13.36 0.27 3.54
N PRO A 197 13.29 -0.87 4.27
CA PRO A 197 12.21 -1.86 4.22
C PRO A 197 10.82 -1.25 4.43
N PHE A 198 9.76 -1.97 4.03
CA PHE A 198 8.39 -1.48 4.19
C PHE A 198 8.00 -1.36 5.67
N PHE A 199 7.29 -0.31 6.03
CA PHE A 199 6.77 -0.07 7.38
C PHE A 199 5.28 -0.33 7.51
N SER A 200 4.66 -0.77 6.44
CA SER A 200 3.36 -1.41 6.43
C SER A 200 3.38 -2.65 5.55
N THR A 201 2.36 -3.47 5.70
CA THR A 201 2.09 -4.60 4.83
C THR A 201 0.59 -4.91 4.89
N VAL A 202 0.16 -6.03 4.32
CA VAL A 202 -1.23 -6.48 4.33
C VAL A 202 -1.43 -7.67 5.26
N SER A 203 -2.57 -7.71 5.92
CA SER A 203 -3.01 -8.84 6.73
C SER A 203 -3.45 -10.01 5.84
N GLU A 204 -3.74 -11.15 6.46
CA GLU A 204 -4.30 -12.32 5.75
C GLU A 204 -5.67 -12.03 5.13
N LEU A 205 -6.43 -11.12 5.71
CA LEU A 205 -7.74 -10.69 5.19
C LEU A 205 -7.64 -9.98 3.82
N SER A 206 -6.44 -9.61 3.36
CA SER A 206 -6.23 -9.03 2.03
C SER A 206 -6.59 -10.00 0.89
N SER A 207 -6.55 -11.31 1.13
CA SER A 207 -6.97 -12.32 0.16
C SER A 207 -8.49 -12.32 -0.11
N GLU A 208 -9.27 -11.73 0.79
CA GLU A 208 -10.73 -11.57 0.68
C GLU A 208 -11.09 -10.20 0.08
N SER A 209 -10.45 -9.81 -1.02
CA SER A 209 -10.70 -8.49 -1.62
C SER A 209 -12.15 -8.32 -2.06
N THR A 210 -12.73 -7.17 -1.69
CA THR A 210 -14.09 -6.78 -2.10
C THR A 210 -14.16 -6.14 -3.48
N ILE A 211 -13.00 -5.85 -4.10
CA ILE A 211 -12.90 -5.10 -5.36
C ILE A 211 -12.87 -6.01 -6.58
N SER A 212 -12.18 -7.13 -6.51
CA SER A 212 -11.99 -8.02 -7.65
C SER A 212 -12.12 -9.50 -7.26
N GLY A 213 -12.52 -10.34 -8.21
CA GLY A 213 -12.69 -11.79 -8.06
C GLY A 213 -11.37 -12.54 -7.81
N ASP A 214 -11.19 -13.71 -8.36
CA ASP A 214 -10.08 -14.64 -8.13
C ASP A 214 -8.68 -14.00 -8.02
N PHE A 215 -8.10 -14.01 -6.81
CA PHE A 215 -6.78 -13.46 -6.47
C PHE A 215 -5.67 -14.52 -6.38
N THR A 216 -5.92 -15.76 -6.76
CA THR A 216 -4.91 -16.82 -6.66
C THR A 216 -3.59 -16.47 -7.36
N HIS A 217 -3.65 -15.66 -8.42
CA HIS A 217 -2.46 -15.15 -9.13
C HIS A 217 -1.68 -14.11 -8.32
N VAL A 218 -2.31 -13.51 -7.31
CA VAL A 218 -1.75 -12.38 -6.54
C VAL A 218 -1.10 -12.84 -5.24
N LEU A 219 -1.41 -14.06 -4.78
CA LEU A 219 -0.87 -14.59 -3.53
C LEU A 219 0.67 -14.52 -3.44
N PRO A 220 1.45 -14.95 -4.45
CA PRO A 220 2.90 -14.83 -4.39
C PRO A 220 3.38 -13.38 -4.28
N LEU A 221 2.68 -12.45 -4.91
CA LEU A 221 3.04 -11.03 -4.86
C LEU A 221 2.72 -10.43 -3.49
N THR A 222 1.68 -10.93 -2.82
CA THR A 222 1.35 -10.57 -1.44
C THR A 222 2.43 -11.04 -0.48
N GLU A 223 2.90 -12.29 -0.61
CA GLU A 223 4.00 -12.82 0.21
C GLU A 223 5.32 -12.09 -0.09
N TYR A 224 5.57 -11.69 -1.33
CA TYR A 224 6.70 -10.86 -1.70
C TYR A 224 6.68 -9.50 -0.98
N ARG A 225 5.51 -8.84 -0.92
CA ARG A 225 5.30 -7.60 -0.17
C ARG A 225 5.56 -7.79 1.32
N ARG A 226 5.06 -8.90 1.91
CA ARG A 226 5.29 -9.25 3.31
C ARG A 226 6.76 -9.52 3.61
N ALA A 227 7.49 -10.13 2.68
CA ALA A 227 8.90 -10.45 2.83
C ALA A 227 9.80 -9.21 2.96
N PHE A 228 9.38 -8.07 2.43
CA PHE A 228 10.12 -6.81 2.58
C PHE A 228 9.57 -5.90 3.70
N TYR A 229 8.63 -6.38 4.48
CA TYR A 229 8.19 -5.69 5.69
C TYR A 229 9.28 -5.77 6.77
N VAL A 230 9.52 -4.67 7.47
CA VAL A 230 10.60 -4.54 8.46
C VAL A 230 10.49 -5.55 9.62
N ALA A 231 9.28 -6.01 9.92
CA ALA A 231 9.01 -7.04 10.94
C ALA A 231 8.36 -8.29 10.29
N ALA A 232 8.96 -8.77 9.19
CA ALA A 232 8.44 -9.91 8.44
C ALA A 232 8.42 -11.19 9.30
N ASP A 233 7.29 -11.88 9.29
CA ASP A 233 7.19 -13.25 9.84
C ASP A 233 7.57 -14.26 8.76
N TRP A 234 8.87 -14.57 8.69
CA TRP A 234 9.42 -15.48 7.70
C TRP A 234 8.83 -16.89 7.78
N LYS A 235 8.44 -17.33 8.98
CA LYS A 235 7.85 -18.65 9.19
C LYS A 235 6.43 -18.71 8.62
N ALA A 236 5.64 -17.68 8.86
CA ALA A 236 4.30 -17.57 8.28
C ALA A 236 4.39 -17.47 6.75
N ILE A 237 5.28 -16.64 6.22
CA ILE A 237 5.51 -16.50 4.77
C ILE A 237 5.89 -17.84 4.14
N ALA A 238 6.84 -18.59 4.74
CA ALA A 238 7.23 -19.90 4.24
C ALA A 238 6.04 -20.88 4.22
N GLY A 239 5.26 -20.93 5.30
CA GLY A 239 4.06 -21.75 5.38
C GLY A 239 3.03 -21.41 4.30
N ASN A 240 2.79 -20.12 4.06
CA ASN A 240 1.88 -19.67 3.01
C ASN A 240 2.36 -20.10 1.61
N LEU A 241 3.67 -19.98 1.33
CA LEU A 241 4.24 -20.39 0.06
C LEU A 241 4.09 -21.91 -0.21
N ASP A 242 4.11 -22.73 0.84
CA ASP A 242 3.94 -24.17 0.75
C ASP A 242 2.48 -24.58 0.43
N THR A 243 1.52 -23.72 0.73
CA THR A 243 0.10 -23.98 0.39
C THR A 243 -0.24 -23.68 -1.06
N ILE A 244 0.62 -22.93 -1.77
CA ILE A 244 0.37 -22.56 -3.16
C ILE A 244 0.68 -23.76 -4.06
N CYS A 245 -0.35 -24.28 -4.73
CA CYS A 245 -0.21 -25.38 -5.68
C CYS A 245 0.63 -24.96 -6.89
N THR A 246 1.85 -25.48 -6.98
CA THR A 246 2.80 -25.15 -8.07
C THR A 246 2.46 -25.82 -9.39
N GLU A 247 1.65 -26.89 -9.39
CA GLU A 247 1.29 -27.62 -10.60
C GLU A 247 0.28 -26.86 -11.44
N GLU A 248 -0.62 -26.11 -10.81
CA GLU A 248 -1.63 -25.28 -11.45
C GLU A 248 -1.16 -23.83 -11.69
N ALA A 249 -0.04 -23.44 -11.10
CA ALA A 249 0.49 -22.10 -11.23
C ALA A 249 1.07 -21.82 -12.62
N ASP A 250 0.78 -20.64 -13.16
CA ASP A 250 1.43 -20.17 -14.39
C ASP A 250 2.94 -19.97 -14.20
N THR A 251 3.66 -19.80 -15.32
CA THR A 251 5.13 -19.69 -15.31
C THR A 251 5.61 -18.52 -14.45
N LEU A 252 4.88 -17.41 -14.47
CA LEU A 252 5.25 -16.19 -13.74
C LEU A 252 5.09 -16.38 -12.24
N THR A 253 3.96 -16.93 -11.81
CA THR A 253 3.69 -17.31 -10.43
C THR A 253 4.77 -18.25 -9.90
N ARG A 254 5.19 -19.25 -10.68
CA ARG A 254 6.30 -20.16 -10.31
C ARG A 254 7.64 -19.45 -10.15
N ILE A 255 7.94 -18.49 -11.01
CA ILE A 255 9.17 -17.68 -10.88
C ILE A 255 9.15 -16.91 -9.57
N TYR A 256 8.04 -16.25 -9.23
CA TYR A 256 7.90 -15.53 -7.95
C TYR A 256 8.03 -16.41 -6.75
N LEU A 257 7.33 -17.54 -6.73
CA LEU A 257 7.44 -18.51 -5.64
C LEU A 257 8.89 -18.90 -5.38
N ASN A 258 9.65 -19.18 -6.44
CA ASN A 258 11.07 -19.53 -6.30
C ASN A 258 11.93 -18.36 -5.79
N LEU A 259 11.66 -17.14 -6.26
CA LEU A 259 12.38 -15.95 -5.79
C LEU A 259 12.11 -15.68 -4.32
N ILE A 260 10.85 -15.75 -3.90
CA ILE A 260 10.48 -15.53 -2.49
C ILE A 260 11.05 -16.64 -1.61
N ARG A 261 11.01 -17.90 -2.06
CA ARG A 261 11.67 -19.01 -1.35
C ARG A 261 13.18 -18.78 -1.15
N CYS A 262 13.85 -18.14 -2.10
CA CYS A 262 15.25 -17.74 -1.93
C CYS A 262 15.42 -16.67 -0.82
N LEU A 263 14.43 -15.76 -0.66
CA LEU A 263 14.44 -14.78 0.43
C LEU A 263 14.21 -15.43 1.80
N VAL A 264 13.34 -16.43 1.85
CA VAL A 264 12.90 -17.12 3.08
C VAL A 264 13.80 -18.29 3.45
N SER A 265 14.87 -18.56 2.68
CA SER A 265 15.78 -19.67 2.95
C SER A 265 16.50 -19.47 4.31
N PRO A 266 16.90 -20.58 5.00
CA PRO A 266 17.51 -20.53 6.34
C PRO A 266 18.76 -19.65 6.45
N GLN A 267 19.37 -19.25 5.34
CA GLN A 267 20.47 -18.29 5.33
C GLN A 267 20.03 -16.86 5.72
N HIS A 268 18.72 -16.58 5.73
CA HIS A 268 18.16 -15.31 6.17
C HIS A 268 17.63 -15.34 7.61
N GLU A 269 17.46 -16.51 8.21
CA GLU A 269 17.07 -16.68 9.63
C GLU A 269 18.20 -16.31 10.62
N ALA A 270 19.39 -16.04 10.12
CA ALA A 270 20.59 -15.76 10.93
C ALA A 270 20.89 -14.25 11.13
N PHE A 271 19.91 -13.36 10.84
CA PHE A 271 20.09 -11.92 11.05
C PHE A 271 19.05 -11.35 12.00
#